data_5ed1bfda5a516cc2e674be8af3e6d63d
#
_entry.id   5ed1bfda5a516cc2e674be8af3e6d63d
#
_cell.length_a   1.000
_cell.length_b   1.000
_cell.length_c   1.000
_cell.angle_alpha   90.00
_cell.angle_beta   90.00
_cell.angle_gamma   90.00
#
_symmetry.space_group_name_H-M   'P 1'
#
loop_
_entity.id
_entity.type
_entity.pdbx_description
1 polymer ?
#
loop_
_entity_poly.entity_id
_entity_poly.type
_entity_poly.pdbx_seq_one_letter_code
_entity_poly.pdbx_strand_id
1 'polypeptide(L)'
;KSCNVSICGQFPEYDRVDNPKLIYGRGINEVDIAQRRKVCVIGSRIHQELFSLTENPCGKSFQIDGIYYTVVGVSGKTEGGVSIGGNATTTVLMPYTTLQQAYNIGSRVDILCLTAREGYDMTQVQTKAETVLKRAHRIHPDDKQAVNMVNAEAMFSMMDELFGGISILVWMIGVGTLLSGVIGVSNIMVVTVKERTTEIGIRRAIGATPADIIFMVMSESVVLTLLAGMSGITMAVLL
;
A
#
# COMPACT_ATOMS: atom_id res chain seq x y z
N LYS A 1 20.67 -20.51 20.20
CA LYS A 1 20.04 -19.18 20.05
C LYS A 1 18.55 -19.34 20.34
N SER A 2 17.95 -18.43 21.06
CA SER A 2 16.51 -18.36 21.34
C SER A 2 15.98 -17.01 20.86
N CYS A 3 14.81 -17.02 20.22
CA CYS A 3 14.10 -15.81 19.81
C CYS A 3 12.65 -15.90 20.27
N ASN A 4 12.05 -14.75 20.52
CA ASN A 4 10.62 -14.68 20.82
C ASN A 4 9.87 -14.57 19.48
N VAL A 5 8.97 -15.53 19.23
CA VAL A 5 8.27 -15.66 17.95
C VAL A 5 6.77 -15.77 18.17
N SER A 6 5.99 -15.22 17.26
CA SER A 6 4.57 -15.51 17.18
C SER A 6 4.36 -16.77 16.35
N ILE A 7 3.47 -17.65 16.80
CA ILE A 7 3.14 -18.90 16.10
C ILE A 7 1.73 -18.73 15.54
N CYS A 8 1.57 -18.98 14.25
CA CYS A 8 0.28 -18.92 13.58
C CYS A 8 0.04 -20.22 12.81
N GLY A 9 -1.11 -20.85 13.06
CA GLY A 9 -1.60 -22.00 12.30
C GLY A 9 -2.50 -21.53 11.18
N GLN A 10 -2.20 -21.91 9.95
CA GLN A 10 -2.99 -21.49 8.79
C GLN A 10 -3.35 -22.65 7.87
N PHE A 11 -4.38 -22.43 7.07
CA PHE A 11 -4.75 -23.26 5.92
C PHE A 11 -4.08 -22.72 4.65
N PRO A 12 -3.84 -23.55 3.63
CA PRO A 12 -3.22 -23.10 2.37
C PRO A 12 -4.01 -22.01 1.65
N GLU A 13 -5.33 -22.00 1.81
CA GLU A 13 -6.22 -20.98 1.21
C GLU A 13 -5.96 -19.57 1.75
N TYR A 14 -5.34 -19.46 2.92
CA TYR A 14 -4.97 -18.17 3.49
C TYR A 14 -3.98 -17.39 2.62
N ASP A 15 -3.17 -18.09 1.83
CA ASP A 15 -2.25 -17.46 0.86
C ASP A 15 -2.98 -16.62 -0.20
N ARG A 16 -4.31 -16.81 -0.38
CA ARG A 16 -5.14 -15.94 -1.24
C ARG A 16 -5.46 -14.59 -0.59
N VAL A 17 -5.41 -14.51 0.72
CA VAL A 17 -5.71 -13.30 1.50
C VAL A 17 -4.44 -12.50 1.77
N ASP A 18 -3.41 -13.22 2.25
CA ASP A 18 -2.10 -12.64 2.55
C ASP A 18 -1.05 -13.51 1.84
N ASN A 19 -0.56 -13.04 0.70
CA ASN A 19 0.43 -13.75 -0.11
C ASN A 19 1.84 -13.24 0.22
N PRO A 20 2.47 -13.74 1.29
CA PRO A 20 3.80 -13.31 1.66
C PRO A 20 4.80 -13.74 0.58
N LYS A 21 5.63 -12.81 0.14
CA LYS A 21 6.71 -13.12 -0.81
C LYS A 21 7.66 -14.16 -0.20
N LEU A 22 7.70 -15.34 -0.76
CA LEU A 22 8.64 -16.38 -0.33
C LEU A 22 10.07 -16.04 -0.81
N ILE A 23 11.01 -16.03 0.11
CA ILE A 23 12.44 -15.82 -0.17
C ILE A 23 13.10 -17.16 -0.53
N TYR A 24 12.75 -18.21 0.20
CA TYR A 24 13.23 -19.58 -0.02
C TYR A 24 12.09 -20.57 0.14
N GLY A 25 12.15 -21.67 -0.59
CA GLY A 25 11.30 -22.83 -0.41
C GLY A 25 9.87 -22.66 -0.92
N ARG A 26 8.90 -23.18 -0.15
CA ARG A 26 7.48 -23.22 -0.48
C ARG A 26 6.61 -22.87 0.73
N GLY A 27 5.35 -22.51 0.46
CA GLY A 27 4.30 -22.37 1.46
C GLY A 27 3.80 -23.72 2.00
N ILE A 28 2.82 -23.64 2.91
CA ILE A 28 2.10 -24.78 3.45
C ILE A 28 1.14 -25.28 2.37
N ASN A 29 1.04 -26.59 2.21
CA ASN A 29 0.14 -27.21 1.23
C ASN A 29 -0.91 -28.12 1.90
N GLU A 30 -1.89 -28.57 1.13
CA GLU A 30 -2.96 -29.46 1.60
C GLU A 30 -2.44 -30.79 2.16
N VAL A 31 -1.34 -31.32 1.61
CA VAL A 31 -0.72 -32.57 2.09
C VAL A 31 -0.16 -32.38 3.50
N ASP A 32 0.42 -31.22 3.79
CA ASP A 32 0.94 -30.90 5.12
C ASP A 32 -0.19 -30.83 6.16
N ILE A 33 -1.36 -30.29 5.77
CA ILE A 33 -2.56 -30.27 6.60
C ILE A 33 -3.13 -31.67 6.83
N ALA A 34 -3.32 -32.44 5.75
CA ALA A 34 -3.92 -33.78 5.81
C ALA A 34 -3.06 -34.76 6.61
N GLN A 35 -1.74 -34.71 6.44
CA GLN A 35 -0.79 -35.58 7.13
C GLN A 35 -0.29 -35.02 8.47
N ARG A 36 -0.76 -33.83 8.87
CA ARG A 36 -0.32 -33.15 10.11
C ARG A 36 1.19 -33.09 10.22
N ARG A 37 1.86 -32.71 9.11
CA ARG A 37 3.32 -32.69 9.06
C ARG A 37 3.86 -31.62 9.99
N LYS A 38 4.94 -31.94 10.72
CA LYS A 38 5.68 -31.00 11.55
C LYS A 38 6.60 -30.14 10.68
N VAL A 39 6.00 -29.34 9.83
CA VAL A 39 6.70 -28.39 8.94
C VAL A 39 6.30 -26.96 9.28
N CYS A 40 7.17 -26.00 8.94
CA CYS A 40 6.88 -24.59 9.16
C CYS A 40 7.52 -23.69 8.10
N VAL A 41 6.92 -22.53 7.90
CA VAL A 41 7.50 -21.40 7.17
C VAL A 41 7.90 -20.36 8.20
N ILE A 42 9.13 -19.92 8.17
CA ILE A 42 9.69 -18.95 9.13
C ILE A 42 9.78 -17.57 8.51
N GLY A 43 9.55 -16.52 9.31
CA GLY A 43 9.75 -15.15 8.89
C GLY A 43 11.23 -14.80 8.66
N SER A 44 11.48 -13.84 7.79
CA SER A 44 12.85 -13.43 7.41
C SER A 44 13.70 -12.98 8.59
N ARG A 45 13.11 -12.38 9.62
CA ARG A 45 13.83 -11.99 10.83
C ARG A 45 14.26 -13.21 11.66
N ILE A 46 13.38 -14.22 11.76
CA ILE A 46 13.70 -15.49 12.44
C ILE A 46 14.82 -16.22 11.70
N HIS A 47 14.79 -16.20 10.36
CA HIS A 47 15.87 -16.74 9.54
C HIS A 47 17.22 -16.07 9.87
N GLN A 48 17.25 -14.72 9.96
CA GLN A 48 18.46 -13.98 10.29
C GLN A 48 19.00 -14.27 11.72
N GLU A 49 18.12 -14.49 12.67
CA GLU A 49 18.48 -14.72 14.06
C GLU A 49 18.97 -16.16 14.32
N LEU A 50 18.34 -17.16 13.68
CA LEU A 50 18.64 -18.58 13.92
C LEU A 50 19.66 -19.14 12.94
N PHE A 51 19.65 -18.71 11.68
CA PHE A 51 20.50 -19.20 10.59
C PHE A 51 21.40 -18.08 10.07
N SER A 52 22.38 -18.42 9.23
CA SER A 52 23.18 -17.42 8.51
C SER A 52 22.39 -16.83 7.35
N LEU A 53 22.56 -15.52 7.10
CA LEU A 53 21.83 -14.76 6.05
C LEU A 53 21.96 -15.38 4.63
N THR A 54 23.07 -16.03 4.35
CA THR A 54 23.38 -16.64 3.05
C THR A 54 22.96 -18.10 2.94
N GLU A 55 22.52 -18.70 4.04
CA GLU A 55 22.23 -20.12 4.10
C GLU A 55 20.75 -20.40 3.86
N ASN A 56 20.45 -21.34 2.95
CA ASN A 56 19.08 -21.81 2.75
C ASN A 56 18.68 -22.71 3.93
N PRO A 57 17.70 -22.30 4.75
CA PRO A 57 17.28 -23.07 5.91
C PRO A 57 16.32 -24.21 5.58
N CYS A 58 15.84 -24.31 4.34
CA CYS A 58 14.86 -25.35 3.96
C CYS A 58 15.44 -26.75 4.15
N GLY A 59 14.65 -27.61 4.82
CA GLY A 59 15.05 -28.97 5.18
C GLY A 59 15.77 -29.09 6.54
N LYS A 60 16.16 -27.97 7.17
CA LYS A 60 16.70 -27.97 8.52
C LYS A 60 15.56 -27.99 9.54
N SER A 61 15.84 -28.54 10.71
CA SER A 61 14.87 -28.58 11.80
C SER A 61 15.33 -27.69 12.96
N PHE A 62 14.39 -27.04 13.60
CA PHE A 62 14.60 -26.32 14.84
C PHE A 62 13.49 -26.64 15.83
N GLN A 63 13.72 -26.33 17.09
CA GLN A 63 12.82 -26.69 18.18
C GLN A 63 11.98 -25.50 18.62
N ILE A 64 10.65 -25.69 18.70
CA ILE A 64 9.71 -24.75 19.28
C ILE A 64 8.98 -25.48 20.40
N ASP A 65 9.04 -24.96 21.63
CA ASP A 65 8.36 -25.52 22.83
C ASP A 65 8.59 -27.03 22.99
N GLY A 66 9.81 -27.50 22.74
CA GLY A 66 10.17 -28.91 22.87
C GLY A 66 9.87 -29.79 21.66
N ILE A 67 9.20 -29.27 20.62
CA ILE A 67 8.84 -30.03 19.40
C ILE A 67 9.73 -29.59 18.24
N TYR A 68 10.25 -30.55 17.48
CA TYR A 68 11.04 -30.27 16.30
C TYR A 68 10.15 -30.06 15.07
N TYR A 69 10.40 -28.96 14.35
CA TYR A 69 9.73 -28.61 13.09
C TYR A 69 10.77 -28.45 11.98
N THR A 70 10.44 -28.92 10.78
CA THR A 70 11.28 -28.79 9.61
C THR A 70 10.89 -27.53 8.82
N VAL A 71 11.86 -26.68 8.51
CA VAL A 71 11.64 -25.48 7.71
C VAL A 71 11.39 -25.88 6.26
N VAL A 72 10.25 -25.47 5.69
CA VAL A 72 9.91 -25.70 4.28
C VAL A 72 9.96 -24.42 3.44
N GLY A 73 9.96 -23.26 4.10
CA GLY A 73 10.06 -21.98 3.42
C GLY A 73 10.44 -20.85 4.36
N VAL A 74 10.81 -19.71 3.74
CA VAL A 74 11.10 -18.45 4.42
C VAL A 74 10.23 -17.37 3.81
N SER A 75 9.41 -16.70 4.62
CA SER A 75 8.57 -15.58 4.21
C SER A 75 9.28 -14.25 4.41
N GLY A 76 9.20 -13.37 3.41
CA GLY A 76 9.64 -11.99 3.46
C GLY A 76 8.53 -11.05 3.94
N LYS A 77 8.75 -9.76 3.72
CA LYS A 77 7.70 -8.75 3.91
C LYS A 77 6.59 -8.95 2.88
N THR A 78 5.35 -8.82 3.32
CA THR A 78 4.20 -8.70 2.41
C THR A 78 4.22 -7.29 1.80
N GLU A 79 4.27 -7.19 0.49
CA GLU A 79 4.19 -5.91 -0.21
C GLU A 79 2.70 -5.51 -0.33
N GLY A 80 2.29 -4.50 0.41
CA GLY A 80 0.96 -3.86 0.26
C GLY A 80 -0.23 -4.58 0.90
N GLY A 81 -0.02 -5.64 1.69
CA GLY A 81 -1.08 -6.38 2.36
C GLY A 81 -1.27 -5.97 3.83
N VAL A 82 -2.50 -6.09 4.31
CA VAL A 82 -2.81 -6.08 5.74
C VAL A 82 -2.46 -7.45 6.29
N SER A 83 -1.35 -7.59 6.99
CA SER A 83 -0.99 -8.85 7.64
C SER A 83 -1.93 -9.10 8.82
N ILE A 84 -2.82 -10.05 8.65
CA ILE A 84 -3.77 -10.48 9.67
C ILE A 84 -3.11 -11.67 10.41
N GLY A 85 -2.76 -11.48 11.68
CA GLY A 85 -2.14 -12.56 12.48
C GLY A 85 -0.70 -12.30 12.90
N GLY A 86 -0.17 -11.10 12.64
CA GLY A 86 1.14 -10.68 13.10
C GLY A 86 2.08 -10.23 11.97
N ASN A 87 3.27 -9.81 12.36
CA ASN A 87 4.28 -9.39 11.38
C ASN A 87 4.87 -10.62 10.68
N ALA A 88 4.65 -10.77 9.38
CA ALA A 88 5.14 -11.90 8.58
C ALA A 88 6.64 -12.18 8.76
N THR A 89 7.44 -11.18 9.13
CA THR A 89 8.88 -11.34 9.33
C THR A 89 9.25 -12.02 10.65
N THR A 90 8.39 -11.94 11.68
CA THR A 90 8.63 -12.47 13.04
C THR A 90 7.69 -13.63 13.41
N THR A 91 6.89 -14.09 12.45
CA THR A 91 5.90 -15.15 12.68
C THR A 91 6.41 -16.48 12.11
N VAL A 92 6.14 -17.56 12.83
CA VAL A 92 6.27 -18.92 12.34
C VAL A 92 4.90 -19.40 11.92
N LEU A 93 4.76 -19.73 10.63
CA LEU A 93 3.55 -20.27 10.05
C LEU A 93 3.65 -21.79 10.03
N MET A 94 2.63 -22.48 10.50
CA MET A 94 2.56 -23.94 10.47
C MET A 94 1.18 -24.44 10.05
N PRO A 95 1.05 -25.72 9.62
CA PRO A 95 -0.25 -26.28 9.32
C PRO A 95 -1.17 -26.17 10.54
N TYR A 96 -2.41 -25.68 10.35
CA TYR A 96 -3.37 -25.51 11.44
C TYR A 96 -3.61 -26.80 12.21
N THR A 97 -3.73 -27.94 11.51
CA THR A 97 -3.90 -29.25 12.13
C THR A 97 -2.71 -29.69 12.99
N THR A 98 -1.51 -29.29 12.63
CA THR A 98 -0.30 -29.53 13.41
C THR A 98 -0.29 -28.69 14.68
N LEU A 99 -0.69 -27.40 14.56
CA LEU A 99 -0.84 -26.51 15.71
C LEU A 99 -1.87 -27.03 16.70
N GLN A 100 -3.05 -27.48 16.20
CA GLN A 100 -4.07 -28.07 17.06
C GLN A 100 -3.53 -29.23 17.88
N GLN A 101 -2.78 -30.11 17.24
CA GLN A 101 -2.24 -31.29 17.91
C GLN A 101 -1.10 -30.95 18.88
N ALA A 102 -0.22 -30.02 18.51
CA ALA A 102 0.94 -29.65 19.31
C ALA A 102 0.55 -28.93 20.61
N TYR A 103 -0.43 -28.04 20.53
CA TYR A 103 -0.84 -27.17 21.63
C TYR A 103 -2.19 -27.58 22.27
N ASN A 104 -2.79 -28.68 21.81
CA ASN A 104 -4.06 -29.20 22.32
C ASN A 104 -5.19 -28.14 22.39
N ILE A 105 -5.25 -27.26 21.38
CA ILE A 105 -6.22 -26.16 21.32
C ILE A 105 -7.63 -26.58 20.86
N GLY A 106 -7.84 -27.87 20.62
CA GLY A 106 -9.14 -28.42 20.19
C GLY A 106 -9.57 -27.86 18.82
N SER A 107 -10.84 -27.50 18.71
CA SER A 107 -11.44 -26.90 17.48
C SER A 107 -11.52 -25.37 17.52
N ARG A 108 -10.72 -24.72 18.37
CA ARG A 108 -10.72 -23.28 18.50
C ARG A 108 -10.13 -22.61 17.25
N VAL A 109 -10.82 -21.62 16.72
CA VAL A 109 -10.37 -20.76 15.63
C VAL A 109 -10.38 -19.33 16.15
N ASP A 110 -9.23 -18.66 16.11
CA ASP A 110 -9.10 -17.30 16.62
C ASP A 110 -9.45 -16.26 15.55
N ILE A 111 -9.13 -16.53 14.28
CA ILE A 111 -9.37 -15.61 13.15
C ILE A 111 -9.99 -16.37 12.00
N LEU A 112 -11.08 -15.85 11.46
CA LEU A 112 -11.74 -16.35 10.26
C LEU A 112 -11.62 -15.29 9.16
N CYS A 113 -10.90 -15.62 8.09
CA CYS A 113 -10.77 -14.76 6.93
C CYS A 113 -11.78 -15.14 5.85
N LEU A 114 -12.48 -14.13 5.32
CA LEU A 114 -13.46 -14.29 4.26
C LEU A 114 -13.05 -13.45 3.07
N THR A 115 -13.22 -14.00 1.87
CA THR A 115 -13.06 -13.26 0.61
C THR A 115 -14.39 -13.27 -0.14
N ALA A 116 -14.76 -12.11 -0.70
CA ALA A 116 -15.90 -12.04 -1.60
C ALA A 116 -15.53 -12.56 -2.99
N ARG A 117 -16.49 -13.19 -3.67
CA ARG A 117 -16.34 -13.49 -5.10
C ARG A 117 -16.50 -12.20 -5.89
N GLU A 118 -15.83 -12.09 -7.05
CA GLU A 118 -15.97 -10.96 -7.95
C GLU A 118 -17.45 -10.58 -8.19
N GLY A 119 -17.76 -9.29 -8.05
CA GLY A 119 -19.11 -8.76 -8.22
C GLY A 119 -20.00 -8.75 -6.96
N TYR A 120 -19.49 -9.22 -5.81
CA TYR A 120 -20.21 -9.13 -4.54
C TYR A 120 -19.58 -8.09 -3.63
N ASP A 121 -20.43 -7.25 -3.03
CA ASP A 121 -20.03 -6.26 -2.03
C ASP A 121 -19.63 -6.97 -0.72
N MET A 122 -18.41 -6.69 -0.25
CA MET A 122 -17.86 -7.26 0.98
C MET A 122 -18.69 -6.92 2.21
N THR A 123 -19.35 -5.75 2.23
CA THR A 123 -20.24 -5.34 3.33
C THR A 123 -21.43 -6.29 3.48
N GLN A 124 -21.99 -6.77 2.37
CA GLN A 124 -23.08 -7.74 2.39
C GLN A 124 -22.59 -9.12 2.85
N VAL A 125 -21.40 -9.53 2.42
CA VAL A 125 -20.78 -10.79 2.87
C VAL A 125 -20.52 -10.74 4.37
N GLN A 126 -19.98 -9.62 4.87
CA GLN A 126 -19.73 -9.37 6.28
C GLN A 126 -21.03 -9.52 7.11
N THR A 127 -22.10 -8.83 6.72
CA THR A 127 -23.39 -8.87 7.43
C THR A 127 -23.98 -10.30 7.47
N LYS A 128 -23.89 -11.03 6.36
CA LYS A 128 -24.34 -12.44 6.31
C LYS A 128 -23.50 -13.33 7.20
N ALA A 129 -22.18 -13.19 7.16
CA ALA A 129 -21.25 -13.96 7.99
C ALA A 129 -21.50 -13.71 9.48
N GLU A 130 -21.67 -12.43 9.87
CA GLU A 130 -22.01 -12.06 11.24
C GLU A 130 -23.30 -12.72 11.72
N THR A 131 -24.34 -12.70 10.89
CA THR A 131 -25.62 -13.31 11.20
C THR A 131 -25.49 -14.83 11.40
N VAL A 132 -24.74 -15.49 10.53
CA VAL A 132 -24.49 -16.93 10.62
C VAL A 132 -23.71 -17.28 11.89
N LEU A 133 -22.64 -16.53 12.19
CA LEU A 133 -21.81 -16.74 13.39
C LEU A 133 -22.60 -16.51 14.67
N LYS A 134 -23.35 -15.42 14.76
CA LYS A 134 -24.21 -15.13 15.92
C LYS A 134 -25.24 -16.25 16.15
N ARG A 135 -25.85 -16.73 15.07
CA ARG A 135 -26.82 -17.83 15.14
C ARG A 135 -26.18 -19.16 15.58
N ALA A 136 -25.01 -19.48 15.03
CA ALA A 136 -24.29 -20.72 15.36
C ALA A 136 -23.84 -20.75 16.82
N HIS A 137 -23.42 -19.62 17.36
CA HIS A 137 -22.93 -19.50 18.74
C HIS A 137 -23.99 -19.02 19.73
N ARG A 138 -25.27 -18.91 19.32
CA ARG A 138 -26.40 -18.45 20.16
C ARG A 138 -26.15 -17.08 20.81
N ILE A 139 -25.51 -16.18 20.09
CA ILE A 139 -25.23 -14.82 20.51
C ILE A 139 -26.46 -13.94 20.24
N HIS A 140 -26.74 -12.99 21.14
CA HIS A 140 -27.85 -12.06 20.93
C HIS A 140 -27.63 -11.23 19.65
N PRO A 141 -28.65 -11.03 18.80
CA PRO A 141 -28.50 -10.31 17.53
C PRO A 141 -27.95 -8.87 17.70
N ASP A 142 -28.34 -8.18 18.77
CA ASP A 142 -27.95 -6.80 19.04
C ASP A 142 -26.58 -6.65 19.72
N ASP A 143 -25.93 -7.75 20.07
CA ASP A 143 -24.58 -7.70 20.64
C ASP A 143 -23.56 -7.40 19.56
N LYS A 144 -23.10 -6.14 19.51
CA LYS A 144 -22.11 -5.66 18.54
C LYS A 144 -20.66 -5.96 18.94
N GLN A 145 -20.43 -6.38 20.20
CA GLN A 145 -19.08 -6.62 20.71
C GLN A 145 -18.67 -8.10 20.63
N ALA A 146 -19.63 -8.99 20.43
CA ALA A 146 -19.39 -10.42 20.43
C ALA A 146 -18.55 -10.91 19.23
N VAL A 147 -18.63 -10.23 18.09
CA VAL A 147 -17.88 -10.56 16.89
C VAL A 147 -17.18 -9.30 16.40
N ASN A 148 -15.87 -9.27 16.51
CA ASN A 148 -15.07 -8.17 15.97
C ASN A 148 -14.75 -8.47 14.51
N MET A 149 -15.24 -7.64 13.59
CA MET A 149 -15.02 -7.79 12.16
C MET A 149 -14.24 -6.61 11.61
N VAL A 150 -13.19 -6.92 10.87
CA VAL A 150 -12.38 -5.92 10.16
C VAL A 150 -12.65 -6.07 8.66
N ASN A 151 -13.21 -5.05 8.05
CA ASN A 151 -13.42 -4.98 6.61
C ASN A 151 -12.26 -4.20 5.97
N ALA A 152 -11.35 -4.94 5.33
CA ALA A 152 -10.19 -4.36 4.68
C ALA A 152 -10.59 -3.47 3.48
N GLU A 153 -11.62 -3.85 2.71
CA GLU A 153 -12.13 -3.06 1.59
C GLU A 153 -12.63 -1.69 2.05
N ALA A 154 -13.37 -1.64 3.16
CA ALA A 154 -13.83 -0.38 3.74
C ALA A 154 -12.65 0.50 4.21
N MET A 155 -11.57 -0.09 4.72
CA MET A 155 -10.36 0.66 5.07
C MET A 155 -9.67 1.24 3.84
N PHE A 156 -9.56 0.47 2.76
CA PHE A 156 -8.96 0.94 1.51
C PHE A 156 -9.81 2.02 0.85
N SER A 157 -11.13 1.87 0.81
CA SER A 157 -12.03 2.89 0.26
C SER A 157 -11.94 4.22 1.04
N MET A 158 -11.84 4.19 2.36
CA MET A 158 -11.57 5.39 3.16
C MET A 158 -10.23 6.05 2.79
N MET A 159 -9.20 5.26 2.56
CA MET A 159 -7.91 5.80 2.12
C MET A 159 -8.01 6.44 0.73
N ASP A 160 -8.70 5.79 -0.21
CA ASP A 160 -8.92 6.32 -1.56
C ASP A 160 -9.72 7.62 -1.54
N GLU A 161 -10.73 7.74 -0.69
CA GLU A 161 -11.49 8.99 -0.49
C GLU A 161 -10.60 10.10 0.08
N LEU A 162 -9.74 9.79 1.05
CA LEU A 162 -8.76 10.75 1.60
C LEU A 162 -7.78 11.21 0.53
N PHE A 163 -7.20 10.29 -0.25
CA PHE A 163 -6.30 10.64 -1.35
C PHE A 163 -7.03 11.43 -2.44
N GLY A 164 -8.29 11.10 -2.73
CA GLY A 164 -9.14 11.89 -3.62
C GLY A 164 -9.33 13.32 -3.14
N GLY A 165 -9.61 13.51 -1.86
CA GLY A 165 -9.73 14.84 -1.23
C GLY A 165 -8.43 15.65 -1.29
N ILE A 166 -7.30 15.01 -0.98
CA ILE A 166 -5.97 15.64 -1.09
C ILE A 166 -5.68 16.02 -2.55
N SER A 167 -6.00 15.17 -3.51
CA SER A 167 -5.80 15.43 -4.93
C SER A 167 -6.57 16.67 -5.38
N ILE A 168 -7.84 16.81 -4.98
CA ILE A 168 -8.66 18.01 -5.27
C ILE A 168 -8.01 19.27 -4.68
N LEU A 169 -7.52 19.20 -3.44
CA LEU A 169 -6.83 20.30 -2.78
C LEU A 169 -5.56 20.73 -3.55
N VAL A 170 -4.74 19.76 -3.95
CA VAL A 170 -3.53 20.01 -4.75
C VAL A 170 -3.88 20.66 -6.09
N TRP A 171 -4.92 20.19 -6.77
CA TRP A 171 -5.41 20.80 -8.00
C TRP A 171 -5.91 22.22 -7.79
N MET A 172 -6.63 22.48 -6.73
CA MET A 172 -7.14 23.82 -6.39
C MET A 172 -5.99 24.80 -6.15
N ILE A 173 -5.00 24.41 -5.36
CA ILE A 173 -3.80 25.22 -5.08
C ILE A 173 -3.01 25.42 -6.38
N GLY A 174 -2.84 24.36 -7.18
CA GLY A 174 -2.12 24.43 -8.46
C GLY A 174 -2.75 25.40 -9.45
N VAL A 175 -4.06 25.35 -9.61
CA VAL A 175 -4.79 26.31 -10.46
C VAL A 175 -4.70 27.74 -9.90
N GLY A 176 -4.82 27.90 -8.59
CA GLY A 176 -4.69 29.21 -7.92
C GLY A 176 -3.30 29.83 -8.13
N THR A 177 -2.26 29.04 -8.01
CA THR A 177 -0.87 29.51 -8.25
C THR A 177 -0.62 29.86 -9.72
N LEU A 178 -1.15 29.07 -10.65
CA LEU A 178 -1.10 29.39 -12.08
C LEU A 178 -1.79 30.70 -12.40
N LEU A 179 -3.00 30.93 -11.90
CA LEU A 179 -3.73 32.19 -12.09
C LEU A 179 -2.97 33.36 -11.49
N SER A 180 -2.40 33.23 -10.31
CA SER A 180 -1.57 34.24 -9.68
C SER A 180 -0.34 34.58 -10.54
N GLY A 181 0.32 33.54 -11.10
CA GLY A 181 1.45 33.73 -12.02
C GLY A 181 1.05 34.48 -13.29
N VAL A 182 -0.08 34.13 -13.89
CA VAL A 182 -0.61 34.83 -15.09
C VAL A 182 -0.87 36.30 -14.80
N ILE A 183 -1.50 36.62 -13.67
CA ILE A 183 -1.75 38.02 -13.26
C ILE A 183 -0.42 38.76 -13.04
N GLY A 184 0.56 38.13 -12.40
CA GLY A 184 1.89 38.72 -12.17
C GLY A 184 2.60 39.02 -13.47
N VAL A 185 2.68 38.07 -14.40
CA VAL A 185 3.29 38.28 -15.72
C VAL A 185 2.55 39.37 -16.51
N SER A 186 1.20 39.33 -16.50
CA SER A 186 0.38 40.34 -17.19
C SER A 186 0.67 41.77 -16.69
N ASN A 187 0.79 41.95 -15.36
CA ASN A 187 1.08 43.23 -14.77
C ASN A 187 2.47 43.77 -15.19
N ILE A 188 3.49 42.92 -15.18
CA ILE A 188 4.84 43.28 -15.65
C ILE A 188 4.80 43.67 -17.13
N MET A 189 4.07 42.91 -17.95
CA MET A 189 3.96 43.16 -19.39
C MET A 189 3.31 44.50 -19.69
N VAL A 190 2.27 44.90 -18.97
CA VAL A 190 1.63 46.20 -19.13
C VAL A 190 2.61 47.33 -18.85
N VAL A 191 3.46 47.21 -17.83
CA VAL A 191 4.50 48.20 -17.51
C VAL A 191 5.55 48.23 -18.61
N THR A 192 6.06 47.08 -19.05
CA THR A 192 7.09 46.99 -20.10
C THR A 192 6.60 47.61 -21.42
N VAL A 193 5.34 47.34 -21.83
CA VAL A 193 4.76 47.94 -23.04
C VAL A 193 4.63 49.45 -22.88
N LYS A 194 4.26 49.98 -21.72
CA LYS A 194 4.18 51.41 -21.46
C LYS A 194 5.56 52.09 -21.57
N GLU A 195 6.61 51.51 -21.02
CA GLU A 195 7.97 52.03 -21.10
C GLU A 195 8.52 52.05 -22.52
N ARG A 196 8.16 51.06 -23.35
CA ARG A 196 8.59 50.94 -24.75
C ARG A 196 7.62 51.55 -25.76
N THR A 197 6.65 52.37 -25.33
CA THR A 197 5.62 52.96 -26.19
C THR A 197 6.22 53.74 -27.35
N THR A 198 7.30 54.54 -27.13
CA THR A 198 7.99 55.32 -28.18
C THR A 198 8.64 54.42 -29.22
N GLU A 199 9.29 53.34 -28.82
CA GLU A 199 9.92 52.36 -29.71
C GLU A 199 8.88 51.63 -30.58
N ILE A 200 7.81 51.21 -29.97
CA ILE A 200 6.66 50.60 -30.65
C ILE A 200 6.04 51.59 -31.64
N GLY A 201 5.89 52.85 -31.28
CA GLY A 201 5.37 53.90 -32.14
C GLY A 201 6.25 54.11 -33.37
N ILE A 202 7.58 54.20 -33.24
CA ILE A 202 8.52 54.31 -34.35
C ILE A 202 8.42 53.11 -35.30
N ARG A 203 8.40 51.89 -34.78
CA ARG A 203 8.25 50.68 -35.60
C ARG A 203 6.95 50.66 -36.40
N ARG A 204 5.88 51.12 -35.78
CA ARG A 204 4.58 51.22 -36.44
C ARG A 204 4.57 52.29 -37.53
N ALA A 205 5.29 53.40 -37.35
CA ALA A 205 5.45 54.46 -38.36
C ALA A 205 6.27 53.98 -39.58
N ILE A 206 7.20 53.05 -39.39
CA ILE A 206 8.02 52.43 -40.45
C ILE A 206 7.27 51.31 -41.18
N GLY A 207 6.05 50.92 -40.71
CA GLY A 207 5.20 49.96 -41.41
C GLY A 207 5.08 48.59 -40.76
N ALA A 208 5.51 48.40 -39.51
CA ALA A 208 5.31 47.17 -38.78
C ALA A 208 3.81 46.89 -38.53
N THR A 209 3.38 45.65 -38.75
CA THR A 209 1.99 45.24 -38.49
C THR A 209 1.72 45.09 -36.99
N PRO A 210 0.48 45.26 -36.53
CA PRO A 210 0.14 45.00 -35.12
C PRO A 210 0.52 43.60 -34.66
N ALA A 211 0.42 42.60 -35.56
CA ALA A 211 0.78 41.23 -35.27
C ALA A 211 2.28 41.06 -34.96
N ASP A 212 3.16 41.76 -35.71
CA ASP A 212 4.60 41.70 -35.51
C ASP A 212 4.99 42.24 -34.12
N ILE A 213 4.33 43.30 -33.68
CA ILE A 213 4.56 43.93 -32.38
C ILE A 213 4.11 42.99 -31.24
N ILE A 214 2.91 42.40 -31.38
CA ILE A 214 2.39 41.44 -30.42
C ILE A 214 3.30 40.19 -30.31
N PHE A 215 3.73 39.67 -31.48
CA PHE A 215 4.63 38.51 -31.50
C PHE A 215 5.98 38.80 -30.84
N MET A 216 6.55 39.97 -31.05
CA MET A 216 7.80 40.39 -30.44
C MET A 216 7.68 40.47 -28.91
N VAL A 217 6.63 41.10 -28.40
CA VAL A 217 6.37 41.22 -26.95
C VAL A 217 6.06 39.87 -26.30
N MET A 218 5.26 39.05 -26.98
CA MET A 218 4.94 37.70 -26.52
C MET A 218 6.17 36.79 -26.49
N SER A 219 7.04 36.83 -27.50
CA SER A 219 8.22 35.97 -27.56
C SER A 219 9.21 36.28 -26.41
N GLU A 220 9.39 37.54 -26.06
CA GLU A 220 10.23 37.95 -24.91
C GLU A 220 9.71 37.35 -23.61
N SER A 221 8.39 37.38 -23.38
CA SER A 221 7.75 36.83 -22.19
C SER A 221 7.82 35.32 -22.13
N VAL A 222 7.59 34.64 -23.26
CA VAL A 222 7.66 33.19 -23.35
C VAL A 222 9.08 32.71 -23.04
N VAL A 223 10.11 33.35 -23.57
CA VAL A 223 11.50 32.98 -23.28
C VAL A 223 11.83 33.15 -21.80
N LEU A 224 11.44 34.27 -21.18
CA LEU A 224 11.66 34.51 -19.76
C LEU A 224 10.90 33.46 -18.88
N THR A 225 9.66 33.18 -19.23
CA THR A 225 8.84 32.20 -18.48
C THR A 225 9.39 30.78 -18.60
N LEU A 226 9.88 30.40 -19.80
CA LEU A 226 10.52 29.09 -19.98
C LEU A 226 11.80 28.95 -19.16
N LEU A 227 12.67 29.99 -19.19
CA LEU A 227 13.91 29.98 -18.39
C LEU A 227 13.61 29.88 -16.89
N ALA A 228 12.67 30.71 -16.40
CA ALA A 228 12.25 30.68 -15.01
C ALA A 228 11.60 29.33 -14.63
N GLY A 229 10.74 28.78 -15.49
CA GLY A 229 10.10 27.49 -15.29
C GLY A 229 11.09 26.33 -15.26
N MET A 230 12.04 26.27 -16.18
CA MET A 230 13.09 25.26 -16.19
C MET A 230 13.98 25.34 -14.94
N SER A 231 14.34 26.53 -14.50
CA SER A 231 15.11 26.72 -13.27
C SER A 231 14.34 26.27 -12.03
N GLY A 232 13.03 26.52 -11.97
CA GLY A 232 12.16 26.08 -10.89
C GLY A 232 12.02 24.54 -10.85
N ILE A 233 11.83 23.91 -12.00
CA ILE A 233 11.73 22.43 -12.09
C ILE A 233 13.06 21.78 -11.68
N THR A 234 14.19 22.30 -12.18
CA THR A 234 15.51 21.75 -11.81
C THR A 234 15.78 21.87 -10.31
N MET A 235 15.39 22.98 -9.71
CA MET A 235 15.52 23.17 -8.26
C MET A 235 14.63 22.20 -7.47
N ALA A 236 13.40 21.98 -7.93
CA ALA A 236 12.45 21.07 -7.28
C ALA A 236 12.85 19.57 -7.36
N VAL A 237 13.59 19.18 -8.41
CA VAL A 237 14.10 17.82 -8.57
C VAL A 237 15.37 17.58 -7.78
N LEU A 238 16.15 18.63 -7.50
CA LEU A 238 17.42 18.55 -6.75
C LEU A 238 17.23 18.60 -5.22
N LEU A 239 16.08 19.06 -4.74
CA LEU A 239 15.67 19.07 -3.32
C LEU A 239 14.96 17.76 -2.91
#